data_77ca26c9fe5f4028d5c938b60cd9bdf9
#
_entry.id   77ca26c9fe5f4028d5c938b60cd9bdf9
#
_cell.length_a   1.000
_cell.length_b   1.000
_cell.length_c   1.000
_cell.angle_alpha   90.00
_cell.angle_beta   90.00
_cell.angle_gamma   90.00
#
_symmetry.space_group_name_H-M   'P 1'
#
loop_
_entity.id
_entity.type
_entity.pdbx_description
1 polymer ?
#
loop_
_entity_poly.entity_id
_entity_poly.type
_entity_poly.pdbx_seq_one_letter_code
_entity_poly.pdbx_strand_id
1 'polypeptide(L)'
;MKPFLYQVASLFYEKWGAEVSRLAFVFPNRRTGLFFQKYLSEVADIPLFSPTILTINDLFIQLSGKQSADRISMLFTLYDIYIRQSGSTETFDEFLYWGEMLLNDFDDIDKYMANARMLFSNVTDLREIENDFDFLSDEQIAAIRSFWSSFYPRGDTPNQQQFLAVWQVLYDLYEEFRATLAAEGKGYEGMIFREVVESMERGESPDLPYEQIVFVGLNALSVSEERFLAQLQKRKIADFY
;
A
#
# COMPACT_ATOMS: atom_id res chain seq x y z
N MET A 1 4.49 0.27 36.30
CA MET A 1 3.66 -0.39 35.28
C MET A 1 4.61 -0.93 34.21
N LYS A 2 4.53 -2.22 33.86
CA LYS A 2 5.39 -2.78 32.81
C LYS A 2 4.91 -2.30 31.44
N PRO A 3 5.83 -2.04 30.46
CA PRO A 3 5.46 -1.61 29.11
C PRO A 3 4.55 -2.63 28.43
N PHE A 4 3.71 -2.16 27.48
CA PHE A 4 2.78 -3.00 26.73
C PHE A 4 3.48 -4.19 26.04
N LEU A 5 4.58 -3.93 25.32
CA LEU A 5 5.35 -5.01 24.66
C LEU A 5 5.92 -6.04 25.62
N TYR A 6 6.27 -5.63 26.86
CA TYR A 6 6.69 -6.58 27.90
C TYR A 6 5.53 -7.50 28.29
N GLN A 7 4.32 -6.96 28.43
CA GLN A 7 3.15 -7.76 28.78
C GLN A 7 2.82 -8.76 27.68
N VAL A 8 2.90 -8.35 26.40
CA VAL A 8 2.72 -9.24 25.24
C VAL A 8 3.80 -10.34 25.25
N ALA A 9 5.07 -9.99 25.46
CA ALA A 9 6.16 -10.96 25.55
C ALA A 9 5.95 -11.98 26.68
N SER A 10 5.53 -11.51 27.86
CA SER A 10 5.21 -12.39 28.99
C SER A 10 4.07 -13.35 28.66
N LEU A 11 2.97 -12.82 28.10
CA LEU A 11 1.80 -13.63 27.73
C LEU A 11 2.15 -14.76 26.75
N PHE A 12 2.93 -14.44 25.72
CA PHE A 12 3.30 -15.45 24.72
C PHE A 12 4.35 -16.43 25.23
N TYR A 13 5.28 -15.98 26.06
CA TYR A 13 6.23 -16.88 26.69
C TYR A 13 5.55 -17.84 27.68
N GLU A 14 4.61 -17.38 28.50
CA GLU A 14 3.80 -18.21 29.39
C GLU A 14 2.99 -19.27 28.63
N LYS A 15 2.44 -18.90 27.46
CA LYS A 15 1.60 -19.78 26.65
C LYS A 15 2.40 -20.79 25.82
N TRP A 16 3.54 -20.39 25.26
CA TRP A 16 4.28 -21.13 24.24
C TRP A 16 5.67 -21.60 24.69
N GLY A 17 6.26 -20.97 25.71
CA GLY A 17 7.62 -21.28 26.14
C GLY A 17 8.63 -21.23 25.00
N ALA A 18 9.42 -22.28 24.82
CA ALA A 18 10.39 -22.40 23.74
C ALA A 18 9.75 -22.48 22.32
N GLU A 19 8.50 -22.92 22.23
CA GLU A 19 7.75 -23.06 20.97
C GLU A 19 7.34 -21.69 20.37
N VAL A 20 7.58 -20.58 21.08
CA VAL A 20 7.36 -19.22 20.55
C VAL A 20 8.10 -18.99 19.23
N SER A 21 9.15 -19.73 18.96
CA SER A 21 9.92 -19.73 17.70
C SER A 21 9.09 -20.12 16.46
N ARG A 22 7.94 -20.79 16.63
CA ARG A 22 7.03 -21.18 15.54
C ARG A 22 6.06 -20.06 15.14
N LEU A 23 6.07 -18.96 15.89
CA LEU A 23 5.20 -17.83 15.67
C LEU A 23 5.87 -16.75 14.80
N ALA A 24 5.06 -15.96 14.09
CA ALA A 24 5.47 -14.69 13.53
C ALA A 24 4.81 -13.54 14.28
N PHE A 25 5.59 -12.55 14.68
CA PHE A 25 5.09 -11.31 15.26
C PHE A 25 5.23 -10.17 14.26
N VAL A 26 4.13 -9.50 13.98
CA VAL A 26 4.06 -8.41 13.02
C VAL A 26 3.82 -7.09 13.73
N PHE A 27 4.71 -6.14 13.49
CA PHE A 27 4.72 -4.81 14.11
C PHE A 27 4.57 -3.71 13.07
N PRO A 28 4.13 -2.50 13.46
CA PRO A 28 4.05 -1.36 12.55
C PRO A 28 5.42 -0.89 12.05
N ASN A 29 6.48 -1.18 12.78
CA ASN A 29 7.85 -0.82 12.39
C ASN A 29 8.89 -1.74 13.04
N ARG A 30 10.09 -1.77 12.47
CA ARG A 30 11.20 -2.62 12.94
C ARG A 30 11.66 -2.31 14.38
N ARG A 31 11.57 -1.03 14.79
CA ARG A 31 11.99 -0.62 16.14
C ARG A 31 11.14 -1.28 17.22
N THR A 32 9.84 -1.35 17.02
CA THR A 32 8.90 -2.03 17.94
C THR A 32 9.26 -3.51 18.07
N GLY A 33 9.60 -4.17 16.96
CA GLY A 33 10.04 -5.56 16.95
C GLY A 33 11.32 -5.80 17.78
N LEU A 34 12.31 -4.89 17.68
CA LEU A 34 13.54 -4.96 18.48
C LEU A 34 13.25 -4.84 19.99
N PHE A 35 12.36 -3.95 20.40
CA PHE A 35 11.97 -3.84 21.80
C PHE A 35 11.21 -5.08 22.29
N PHE A 36 10.36 -5.65 21.44
CA PHE A 36 9.68 -6.91 21.76
C PHE A 36 10.69 -8.05 21.99
N GLN A 37 11.67 -8.22 21.09
CA GLN A 37 12.73 -9.22 21.25
C GLN A 37 13.51 -9.03 22.54
N LYS A 38 13.86 -7.78 22.88
CA LYS A 38 14.51 -7.46 24.16
C LYS A 38 13.65 -7.92 25.34
N TYR A 39 12.36 -7.57 25.35
CA TYR A 39 11.49 -7.98 26.44
C TYR A 39 11.25 -9.49 26.49
N LEU A 40 11.17 -10.15 25.34
CA LEU A 40 11.07 -11.60 25.28
C LEU A 40 12.32 -12.27 25.90
N SER A 41 13.51 -11.73 25.65
CA SER A 41 14.74 -12.21 26.27
C SER A 41 14.83 -11.94 27.78
N GLU A 42 14.14 -10.89 28.29
CA GLU A 42 14.07 -10.59 29.72
C GLU A 42 13.09 -11.48 30.48
N VAL A 43 12.05 -11.97 29.81
CA VAL A 43 11.03 -12.85 30.45
C VAL A 43 11.37 -14.32 30.32
N ALA A 44 12.20 -14.69 29.35
CA ALA A 44 12.62 -16.07 29.14
C ALA A 44 13.59 -16.53 30.24
N ASP A 45 13.30 -17.66 30.87
CA ASP A 45 14.14 -18.29 31.89
C ASP A 45 15.08 -19.36 31.31
N ILE A 46 14.87 -19.72 30.02
CA ILE A 46 15.73 -20.66 29.27
C ILE A 46 16.15 -20.06 27.95
N PRO A 47 17.27 -20.47 27.35
CA PRO A 47 17.60 -20.08 25.98
C PRO A 47 16.54 -20.55 25.00
N LEU A 48 16.10 -19.65 24.11
CA LEU A 48 15.11 -19.94 23.09
C LEU A 48 15.53 -19.40 21.73
N PHE A 49 15.01 -20.01 20.67
CA PHE A 49 15.08 -19.41 19.34
C PHE A 49 14.08 -18.27 19.23
N SER A 50 14.52 -17.15 18.65
CA SER A 50 13.65 -16.01 18.42
C SER A 50 12.49 -16.39 17.49
N PRO A 51 11.27 -15.95 17.77
CA PRO A 51 10.20 -15.96 16.78
C PRO A 51 10.58 -15.11 15.57
N THR A 52 9.86 -15.29 14.47
CA THR A 52 10.00 -14.42 13.31
C THR A 52 9.43 -13.04 13.62
N ILE A 53 10.20 -11.98 13.37
CA ILE A 53 9.80 -10.60 13.60
C ILE A 53 9.71 -9.90 12.24
N LEU A 54 8.53 -9.38 11.92
CA LEU A 54 8.21 -8.75 10.65
C LEU A 54 7.57 -7.39 10.87
N THR A 55 7.71 -6.52 9.90
CA THR A 55 6.75 -5.42 9.69
C THR A 55 5.60 -5.92 8.82
N ILE A 56 4.50 -5.17 8.78
CA ILE A 56 3.39 -5.52 7.90
C ILE A 56 3.84 -5.54 6.43
N ASN A 57 4.69 -4.60 6.04
CA ASN A 57 5.27 -4.56 4.69
C ASN A 57 6.16 -5.78 4.39
N ASP A 58 7.03 -6.19 5.34
CA ASP A 58 7.85 -7.41 5.18
C ASP A 58 6.96 -8.65 4.95
N LEU A 59 5.83 -8.75 5.67
CA LEU A 59 4.87 -9.84 5.51
C LEU A 59 4.22 -9.84 4.11
N PHE A 60 3.75 -8.69 3.62
CA PHE A 60 3.18 -8.58 2.28
C PHE A 60 4.19 -8.93 1.17
N ILE A 61 5.44 -8.45 1.29
CA ILE A 61 6.52 -8.78 0.36
C ILE A 61 6.76 -10.30 0.35
N GLN A 62 6.83 -10.93 1.53
CA GLN A 62 7.01 -12.37 1.63
C GLN A 62 5.86 -13.15 0.96
N LEU A 63 4.62 -12.71 1.16
CA LEU A 63 3.44 -13.37 0.60
C LEU A 63 3.30 -13.18 -0.91
N SER A 64 3.71 -12.03 -1.43
CA SER A 64 3.65 -11.74 -2.87
C SER A 64 4.72 -12.48 -3.69
N GLY A 65 5.83 -12.88 -3.05
CA GLY A 65 7.02 -13.37 -3.72
C GLY A 65 7.73 -12.35 -4.60
N LYS A 66 7.31 -11.08 -4.56
CA LYS A 66 7.90 -9.97 -5.31
C LYS A 66 8.97 -9.24 -4.51
N GLN A 67 9.79 -8.48 -5.23
CA GLN A 67 10.73 -7.54 -4.63
C GLN A 67 10.14 -6.12 -4.63
N SER A 68 10.46 -5.35 -3.59
CA SER A 68 10.14 -3.92 -3.58
C SER A 68 10.94 -3.22 -4.67
N ALA A 69 10.26 -2.46 -5.53
CA ALA A 69 10.89 -1.66 -6.57
C ALA A 69 11.62 -0.45 -5.96
N ASP A 70 12.79 -0.15 -6.49
CA ASP A 70 13.54 1.05 -6.12
C ASP A 70 12.88 2.30 -6.69
N ARG A 71 12.78 3.36 -5.86
CA ARG A 71 12.06 4.58 -6.22
C ARG A 71 12.63 5.28 -7.44
N ILE A 72 13.94 5.33 -7.57
CA ILE A 72 14.59 5.98 -8.73
C ILE A 72 14.32 5.19 -10.00
N SER A 73 14.45 3.86 -9.93
CA SER A 73 14.11 2.97 -11.05
C SER A 73 12.65 3.11 -11.47
N MET A 74 11.73 3.23 -10.51
CA MET A 74 10.31 3.47 -10.78
C MET A 74 10.07 4.78 -11.51
N LEU A 75 10.76 5.87 -11.14
CA LEU A 75 10.63 7.16 -11.81
C LEU A 75 11.11 7.11 -13.25
N PHE A 76 12.23 6.45 -13.53
CA PHE A 76 12.70 6.26 -14.91
C PHE A 76 11.72 5.41 -15.72
N THR A 77 11.25 4.30 -15.17
CA THR A 77 10.26 3.45 -15.85
C THR A 77 8.98 4.23 -16.16
N LEU A 78 8.48 4.99 -15.17
CA LEU A 78 7.28 5.81 -15.34
C LEU A 78 7.47 6.90 -16.39
N TYR A 79 8.63 7.56 -16.39
CA TYR A 79 8.99 8.56 -17.39
C TYR A 79 9.04 8.00 -18.80
N ASP A 80 9.70 6.84 -18.99
CA ASP A 80 9.80 6.21 -20.30
C ASP A 80 8.41 5.82 -20.87
N ILE A 81 7.50 5.33 -20.02
CA ILE A 81 6.14 5.01 -20.41
C ILE A 81 5.39 6.31 -20.73
N TYR A 82 5.51 7.33 -19.88
CA TYR A 82 4.85 8.62 -20.07
C TYR A 82 5.23 9.28 -21.41
N ILE A 83 6.52 9.42 -21.72
CA ILE A 83 6.98 10.01 -22.98
C ILE A 83 6.46 9.23 -24.17
N ARG A 84 6.45 7.92 -24.11
CA ARG A 84 5.97 7.05 -25.19
C ARG A 84 4.46 7.19 -25.42
N GLN A 85 3.65 7.28 -24.37
CA GLN A 85 2.20 7.33 -24.45
C GLN A 85 1.70 8.74 -24.78
N SER A 86 2.27 9.77 -24.14
CA SER A 86 1.84 11.14 -24.32
C SER A 86 2.42 11.83 -25.56
N GLY A 87 3.55 11.32 -26.07
CA GLY A 87 4.33 12.01 -27.11
C GLY A 87 4.95 13.32 -26.62
N SER A 88 5.04 13.53 -25.31
CA SER A 88 5.64 14.73 -24.70
C SER A 88 7.12 14.83 -25.01
N THR A 89 7.62 16.06 -25.09
CA THR A 89 9.04 16.38 -25.24
C THR A 89 9.68 16.86 -23.93
N GLU A 90 8.97 16.73 -22.81
CA GLU A 90 9.47 17.09 -21.49
C GLU A 90 10.73 16.31 -21.14
N THR A 91 11.67 16.99 -20.52
CA THR A 91 12.88 16.36 -19.97
C THR A 91 12.56 15.61 -18.69
N PHE A 92 13.44 14.69 -18.28
CA PHE A 92 13.27 13.98 -17.00
C PHE A 92 13.22 14.94 -15.79
N ASP A 93 13.98 16.03 -15.82
CA ASP A 93 13.99 17.02 -14.73
C ASP A 93 12.64 17.75 -14.59
N GLU A 94 11.99 18.03 -15.71
CA GLU A 94 10.64 18.65 -15.74
C GLU A 94 9.57 17.67 -15.25
N PHE A 95 9.70 16.39 -15.64
CA PHE A 95 8.82 15.31 -15.22
C PHE A 95 8.96 14.96 -13.74
N LEU A 96 10.17 15.06 -13.17
CA LEU A 96 10.50 14.52 -11.85
C LEU A 96 9.51 14.91 -10.76
N TYR A 97 9.15 16.19 -10.69
CA TYR A 97 8.26 16.70 -9.63
C TYR A 97 6.89 16.02 -9.64
N TRP A 98 6.25 15.96 -10.78
CA TRP A 98 4.92 15.37 -10.87
C TRP A 98 4.96 13.85 -11.06
N GLY A 99 6.06 13.30 -11.55
CA GLY A 99 6.31 11.86 -11.52
C GLY A 99 6.35 11.30 -10.11
N GLU A 100 6.97 12.04 -9.17
CA GLU A 100 6.94 11.72 -7.73
C GLU A 100 5.50 11.77 -7.16
N MET A 101 4.68 12.72 -7.60
CA MET A 101 3.26 12.78 -7.20
C MET A 101 2.50 11.57 -7.73
N LEU A 102 2.66 11.23 -9.01
CA LEU A 102 2.00 10.06 -9.60
C LEU A 102 2.36 8.76 -8.91
N LEU A 103 3.63 8.56 -8.55
CA LEU A 103 4.04 7.36 -7.81
C LEU A 103 3.32 7.25 -6.46
N ASN A 104 3.12 8.37 -5.77
CA ASN A 104 2.39 8.38 -4.50
C ASN A 104 0.88 8.14 -4.74
N ASP A 105 0.30 8.77 -5.76
CA ASP A 105 -1.11 8.61 -6.09
C ASP A 105 -1.43 7.17 -6.52
N PHE A 106 -0.56 6.54 -7.30
CA PHE A 106 -0.70 5.13 -7.70
C PHE A 106 -0.58 4.19 -6.49
N ASP A 107 0.34 4.48 -5.58
CA ASP A 107 0.48 3.74 -4.33
C ASP A 107 -0.79 3.86 -3.46
N ASP A 108 -1.34 5.05 -3.34
CA ASP A 108 -2.59 5.30 -2.60
C ASP A 108 -3.79 4.62 -3.27
N ILE A 109 -3.94 4.70 -4.60
CA ILE A 109 -5.00 4.01 -5.34
C ILE A 109 -5.01 2.51 -5.01
N ASP A 110 -3.83 1.91 -4.95
CA ASP A 110 -3.69 0.49 -4.66
C ASP A 110 -3.90 0.18 -3.18
N LYS A 111 -3.33 0.97 -2.26
CA LYS A 111 -3.54 0.82 -0.81
C LYS A 111 -5.00 0.97 -0.39
N TYR A 112 -5.72 1.88 -1.02
CA TYR A 112 -7.14 2.08 -0.76
C TYR A 112 -8.05 1.19 -1.60
N MET A 113 -7.49 0.29 -2.41
CA MET A 113 -8.25 -0.62 -3.27
C MET A 113 -9.24 0.10 -4.18
N ALA A 114 -8.92 1.35 -4.57
CA ALA A 114 -9.78 2.17 -5.40
C ALA A 114 -9.86 1.61 -6.83
N ASN A 115 -10.98 1.85 -7.50
CA ASN A 115 -11.14 1.50 -8.90
C ASN A 115 -10.45 2.57 -9.78
N ALA A 116 -9.21 2.30 -10.19
CA ALA A 116 -8.39 3.23 -10.96
C ALA A 116 -9.08 3.66 -12.27
N ARG A 117 -9.76 2.74 -12.96
CA ARG A 117 -10.46 3.05 -14.20
C ARG A 117 -11.58 4.06 -13.97
N MET A 118 -12.40 3.85 -12.95
CA MET A 118 -13.47 4.82 -12.61
C MET A 118 -12.89 6.15 -12.13
N LEU A 119 -11.80 6.11 -11.35
CA LEU A 119 -11.15 7.32 -10.85
C LEU A 119 -10.63 8.17 -12.00
N PHE A 120 -9.92 7.58 -12.95
CA PHE A 120 -9.32 8.31 -14.06
C PHE A 120 -10.33 8.68 -15.17
N SER A 121 -11.37 7.85 -15.42
CA SER A 121 -12.42 8.20 -16.39
C SER A 121 -13.33 9.32 -15.90
N ASN A 122 -13.68 9.34 -14.61
CA ASN A 122 -14.53 10.39 -14.04
C ASN A 122 -13.91 11.79 -14.12
N VAL A 123 -12.60 11.90 -14.24
CA VAL A 123 -11.92 13.19 -14.41
C VAL A 123 -12.04 13.70 -15.84
N THR A 124 -12.07 12.82 -16.84
CA THR A 124 -12.32 13.20 -18.24
C THR A 124 -13.77 13.68 -18.44
N ASP A 125 -14.71 13.07 -17.71
CA ASP A 125 -16.14 13.38 -17.76
C ASP A 125 -16.56 14.57 -16.89
N LEU A 126 -15.64 15.29 -16.25
CA LEU A 126 -15.93 16.43 -15.37
C LEU A 126 -16.77 17.54 -16.02
N ARG A 127 -16.86 17.60 -17.35
CA ARG A 127 -17.83 18.44 -18.06
C ARG A 127 -19.26 17.86 -18.05
N GLU A 128 -19.41 16.54 -17.88
CA GLU A 128 -20.72 15.87 -17.75
C GLU A 128 -21.15 15.73 -16.27
N ILE A 129 -20.18 15.74 -15.35
CA ILE A 129 -20.36 15.55 -13.90
C ILE A 129 -21.06 16.72 -13.19
N GLU A 130 -21.30 17.86 -13.84
CA GLU A 130 -22.11 18.91 -13.22
C GLU A 130 -23.53 18.45 -12.84
N ASN A 131 -23.94 17.25 -13.28
CA ASN A 131 -25.31 16.75 -13.10
C ASN A 131 -25.47 15.41 -12.35
N ASP A 132 -24.42 14.70 -11.95
CA ASP A 132 -24.58 13.30 -11.47
C ASP A 132 -23.82 12.96 -10.16
N PHE A 133 -23.73 13.89 -9.19
CA PHE A 133 -23.14 13.65 -7.87
C PHE A 133 -24.15 13.18 -6.80
N ASP A 134 -25.22 12.51 -7.17
CA ASP A 134 -26.28 12.07 -6.24
C ASP A 134 -25.80 11.16 -5.08
N PHE A 135 -24.55 10.68 -5.13
CA PHE A 135 -23.96 9.81 -4.10
C PHE A 135 -22.92 10.49 -3.19
N LEU A 136 -22.58 11.77 -3.44
CA LEU A 136 -21.63 12.53 -2.61
C LEU A 136 -22.36 13.62 -1.82
N SER A 137 -21.85 13.91 -0.61
CA SER A 137 -22.36 15.05 0.17
C SER A 137 -21.92 16.37 -0.45
N ASP A 138 -22.71 17.44 -0.22
CA ASP A 138 -22.38 18.79 -0.68
C ASP A 138 -20.99 19.26 -0.21
N GLU A 139 -20.54 18.81 0.96
CA GLU A 139 -19.22 19.11 1.50
C GLU A 139 -18.10 18.41 0.71
N GLN A 140 -18.32 17.16 0.29
CA GLN A 140 -17.38 16.41 -0.55
C GLN A 140 -17.29 17.01 -1.95
N ILE A 141 -18.42 17.42 -2.52
CA ILE A 141 -18.49 18.13 -3.80
C ILE A 141 -17.76 19.47 -3.71
N ALA A 142 -17.97 20.23 -2.62
CA ALA A 142 -17.30 21.52 -2.42
C ALA A 142 -15.77 21.33 -2.23
N ALA A 143 -15.32 20.31 -1.54
CA ALA A 143 -13.90 19.99 -1.36
C ALA A 143 -13.25 19.60 -2.70
N ILE A 144 -13.92 18.78 -3.50
CA ILE A 144 -13.49 18.39 -4.85
C ILE A 144 -13.42 19.64 -5.76
N ARG A 145 -14.46 20.49 -5.78
CA ARG A 145 -14.46 21.74 -6.54
C ARG A 145 -13.38 22.71 -6.08
N SER A 146 -13.13 22.83 -4.79
CA SER A 146 -12.07 23.68 -4.24
C SER A 146 -10.68 23.18 -4.63
N PHE A 147 -10.44 21.88 -4.54
CA PHE A 147 -9.22 21.23 -4.99
C PHE A 147 -8.97 21.51 -6.48
N TRP A 148 -9.96 21.25 -7.32
CA TRP A 148 -9.86 21.46 -8.75
C TRP A 148 -9.77 22.95 -9.15
N SER A 149 -10.44 23.86 -8.43
CA SER A 149 -10.35 25.30 -8.70
C SER A 149 -8.96 25.88 -8.46
N SER A 150 -8.14 25.24 -7.63
CA SER A 150 -6.73 25.61 -7.41
C SER A 150 -5.81 25.15 -8.57
N PHE A 151 -6.22 24.13 -9.31
CA PHE A 151 -5.53 23.66 -10.52
C PHE A 151 -6.05 24.25 -11.83
N TYR A 152 -7.23 24.87 -11.82
CA TYR A 152 -7.82 25.53 -12.98
C TYR A 152 -7.71 27.07 -12.88
N PRO A 153 -6.64 27.70 -13.36
CA PRO A 153 -6.67 29.13 -13.62
C PRO A 153 -7.73 29.37 -14.71
N ARG A 154 -8.64 30.29 -14.46
CA ARG A 154 -9.71 30.69 -15.42
C ARG A 154 -9.09 31.17 -16.75
N GLY A 155 -9.15 30.32 -17.77
CA GLY A 155 -8.75 30.67 -19.14
C GLY A 155 -8.16 29.49 -19.92
N ASP A 156 -8.42 29.39 -21.22
CA ASP A 156 -7.79 28.42 -22.13
C ASP A 156 -6.29 28.70 -22.29
N THR A 157 -5.49 28.25 -21.34
CA THR A 157 -4.03 28.38 -21.41
C THR A 157 -3.39 27.09 -21.97
N PRO A 158 -2.20 27.18 -22.62
CA PRO A 158 -1.47 26.03 -23.12
C PRO A 158 -1.27 24.93 -22.04
N ASN A 159 -1.11 25.33 -20.78
CA ASN A 159 -0.98 24.42 -19.63
C ASN A 159 -2.25 23.58 -19.40
N GLN A 160 -3.44 24.10 -19.75
CA GLN A 160 -4.70 23.37 -19.59
C GLN A 160 -4.85 22.24 -20.62
N GLN A 161 -4.43 22.47 -21.85
CA GLN A 161 -4.44 21.45 -22.90
C GLN A 161 -3.42 20.33 -22.57
N GLN A 162 -2.27 20.70 -22.06
CA GLN A 162 -1.24 19.77 -21.63
C GLN A 162 -1.71 18.93 -20.43
N PHE A 163 -2.37 19.54 -19.45
CA PHE A 163 -2.98 18.86 -18.33
C PHE A 163 -4.04 17.83 -18.74
N LEU A 164 -4.97 18.22 -19.64
CA LEU A 164 -5.99 17.31 -20.16
C LEU A 164 -5.39 16.15 -20.97
N ALA A 165 -4.32 16.40 -21.71
CA ALA A 165 -3.60 15.35 -22.44
C ALA A 165 -2.96 14.32 -21.48
N VAL A 166 -2.41 14.77 -20.35
CA VAL A 166 -1.87 13.89 -19.31
C VAL A 166 -2.99 13.04 -18.69
N TRP A 167 -4.14 13.62 -18.37
CA TRP A 167 -5.26 12.88 -17.78
C TRP A 167 -5.78 11.75 -18.70
N GLN A 168 -5.81 11.98 -20.00
CA GLN A 168 -6.25 10.96 -20.96
C GLN A 168 -5.36 9.72 -20.96
N VAL A 169 -4.09 9.86 -20.61
CA VAL A 169 -3.14 8.75 -20.57
C VAL A 169 -2.91 8.16 -19.17
N LEU A 170 -3.45 8.79 -18.10
CA LEU A 170 -3.13 8.37 -16.72
C LEU A 170 -3.56 6.94 -16.41
N TYR A 171 -4.73 6.51 -16.90
CA TYR A 171 -5.16 5.13 -16.68
C TYR A 171 -4.24 4.13 -17.40
N ASP A 172 -3.93 4.40 -18.66
CA ASP A 172 -3.04 3.54 -19.45
C ASP A 172 -1.62 3.55 -18.89
N LEU A 173 -1.16 4.72 -18.42
CA LEU A 173 0.13 4.88 -17.73
C LEU A 173 0.19 4.04 -16.44
N TYR A 174 -0.86 4.11 -15.61
CA TYR A 174 -0.97 3.30 -14.40
C TYR A 174 -0.95 1.80 -14.69
N GLU A 175 -1.76 1.33 -15.64
CA GLU A 175 -1.84 -0.09 -16.01
C GLU A 175 -0.51 -0.60 -16.60
N GLU A 176 0.09 0.14 -17.53
CA GLU A 176 1.35 -0.24 -18.15
C GLU A 176 2.51 -0.21 -17.16
N PHE A 177 2.53 0.77 -16.26
CA PHE A 177 3.54 0.86 -15.21
C PHE A 177 3.49 -0.36 -14.27
N ARG A 178 2.30 -0.73 -13.81
CA ARG A 178 2.09 -1.94 -13.00
C ARG A 178 2.49 -3.21 -13.75
N ALA A 179 2.08 -3.33 -15.00
CA ALA A 179 2.43 -4.49 -15.84
C ALA A 179 3.94 -4.62 -16.03
N THR A 180 4.65 -3.51 -16.25
CA THR A 180 6.11 -3.47 -16.41
C THR A 180 6.81 -3.94 -15.12
N LEU A 181 6.43 -3.40 -13.96
CA LEU A 181 7.00 -3.83 -12.70
C LEU A 181 6.69 -5.30 -12.39
N ALA A 182 5.46 -5.75 -12.68
CA ALA A 182 5.06 -7.14 -12.48
C ALA A 182 5.90 -8.10 -13.34
N ALA A 183 6.19 -7.74 -14.59
CA ALA A 183 7.01 -8.54 -15.49
C ALA A 183 8.46 -8.70 -14.98
N GLU A 184 8.95 -7.73 -14.21
CA GLU A 184 10.26 -7.79 -13.56
C GLU A 184 10.23 -8.51 -12.18
N GLY A 185 9.09 -9.02 -11.75
CA GLY A 185 8.93 -9.59 -10.39
C GLY A 185 9.02 -8.54 -9.28
N LYS A 186 8.71 -7.28 -9.59
CA LYS A 186 8.78 -6.15 -8.68
C LYS A 186 7.41 -5.51 -8.47
N GLY A 187 7.30 -4.65 -7.45
CA GLY A 187 6.14 -3.80 -7.22
C GLY A 187 6.43 -2.71 -6.20
N TYR A 188 5.67 -1.63 -6.25
CA TYR A 188 5.60 -0.67 -5.14
C TYR A 188 4.66 -1.20 -4.05
N GLU A 189 4.68 -0.59 -2.89
CA GLU A 189 4.03 -1.09 -1.68
C GLU A 189 2.54 -1.36 -1.88
N GLY A 190 1.79 -0.37 -2.34
CA GLY A 190 0.34 -0.51 -2.58
C GLY A 190 0.00 -1.58 -3.61
N MET A 191 0.76 -1.68 -4.71
CA MET A 191 0.59 -2.71 -5.72
C MET A 191 0.75 -4.11 -5.13
N ILE A 192 1.79 -4.32 -4.32
CA ILE A 192 2.05 -5.59 -3.62
C ILE A 192 0.89 -5.90 -2.67
N PHE A 193 0.44 -4.92 -1.89
CA PHE A 193 -0.66 -5.08 -0.94
C PHE A 193 -1.96 -5.47 -1.64
N ARG A 194 -2.33 -4.75 -2.70
CA ARG A 194 -3.53 -5.05 -3.49
C ARG A 194 -3.48 -6.46 -4.05
N GLU A 195 -2.38 -6.86 -4.67
CA GLU A 195 -2.25 -8.20 -5.28
C GLU A 195 -2.42 -9.33 -4.26
N VAL A 196 -1.81 -9.21 -3.08
CA VAL A 196 -1.96 -10.20 -2.00
C VAL A 196 -3.42 -10.28 -1.56
N VAL A 197 -4.08 -9.15 -1.35
CA VAL A 197 -5.49 -9.12 -0.94
C VAL A 197 -6.38 -9.75 -2.00
N GLU A 198 -6.24 -9.35 -3.26
CA GLU A 198 -7.04 -9.88 -4.37
C GLU A 198 -6.82 -11.38 -4.58
N SER A 199 -5.57 -11.88 -4.41
CA SER A 199 -5.24 -13.31 -4.44
C SER A 199 -5.99 -14.06 -3.33
N MET A 200 -5.96 -13.55 -2.11
CA MET A 200 -6.67 -14.15 -0.98
C MET A 200 -8.20 -14.10 -1.14
N GLU A 201 -8.74 -13.04 -1.72
CA GLU A 201 -10.17 -12.90 -2.01
C GLU A 201 -10.64 -13.87 -3.12
N ARG A 202 -9.76 -14.21 -4.08
CA ARG A 202 -10.00 -15.29 -5.06
C ARG A 202 -9.93 -16.70 -4.45
N GLY A 203 -9.59 -16.81 -3.16
CA GLY A 203 -9.54 -18.10 -2.43
C GLY A 203 -8.15 -18.75 -2.44
N GLU A 204 -7.15 -18.11 -2.99
CA GLU A 204 -5.77 -18.59 -2.90
C GLU A 204 -5.31 -18.55 -1.44
N SER A 205 -4.63 -19.59 -0.98
CA SER A 205 -4.08 -19.64 0.37
C SER A 205 -2.60 -19.29 0.29
N PRO A 206 -2.17 -18.22 0.97
CA PRO A 206 -0.74 -17.93 1.06
C PRO A 206 -0.04 -19.06 1.82
N ASP A 207 1.13 -19.44 1.35
CA ASP A 207 2.02 -20.38 2.07
C ASP A 207 2.67 -19.61 3.21
N LEU A 208 2.21 -19.90 4.42
CA LEU A 208 2.68 -19.27 5.64
C LEU A 208 3.40 -20.34 6.49
N PRO A 209 4.73 -20.22 6.65
CA PRO A 209 5.51 -21.20 7.41
C PRO A 209 5.36 -21.03 8.93
N TYR A 210 4.29 -20.38 9.40
CA TYR A 210 4.05 -20.05 10.80
C TYR A 210 2.79 -20.75 11.30
N GLU A 211 2.84 -21.26 12.52
CA GLU A 211 1.64 -21.83 13.17
C GLU A 211 0.60 -20.75 13.46
N GLN A 212 1.06 -19.54 13.79
CA GLN A 212 0.20 -18.39 14.07
C GLN A 212 0.94 -17.08 13.79
N ILE A 213 0.22 -16.08 13.32
CA ILE A 213 0.71 -14.72 13.14
C ILE A 213 0.09 -13.83 14.21
N VAL A 214 0.92 -13.06 14.89
CA VAL A 214 0.51 -12.17 15.98
C VAL A 214 0.76 -10.72 15.56
N PHE A 215 -0.31 -9.98 15.36
CA PHE A 215 -0.24 -8.55 15.05
C PHE A 215 -0.26 -7.73 16.33
N VAL A 216 0.74 -6.86 16.49
CA VAL A 216 0.92 -6.12 17.75
C VAL A 216 1.05 -4.62 17.50
N GLY A 217 0.11 -3.85 18.06
CA GLY A 217 0.17 -2.39 18.07
C GLY A 217 -0.06 -1.72 16.73
N LEU A 218 -0.79 -2.37 15.82
CA LEU A 218 -1.28 -1.73 14.59
C LEU A 218 -2.39 -0.73 14.93
N ASN A 219 -2.39 0.45 14.32
CA ASN A 219 -3.39 1.48 14.62
C ASN A 219 -4.01 2.11 13.37
N ALA A 220 -3.28 2.69 12.47
CA ALA A 220 -3.83 3.30 11.26
C ALA A 220 -3.60 2.34 10.07
N LEU A 221 -4.67 1.74 9.58
CA LEU A 221 -4.64 0.75 8.51
C LEU A 221 -5.19 1.32 7.21
N SER A 222 -4.56 0.99 6.09
CA SER A 222 -5.14 1.17 4.77
C SER A 222 -6.24 0.15 4.52
N VAL A 223 -7.05 0.37 3.48
CA VAL A 223 -8.13 -0.57 3.11
C VAL A 223 -7.58 -1.95 2.75
N SER A 224 -6.44 -2.01 2.07
CA SER A 224 -5.78 -3.28 1.74
C SER A 224 -5.34 -4.04 3.00
N GLU A 225 -4.75 -3.35 3.97
CA GLU A 225 -4.38 -3.96 5.26
C GLU A 225 -5.60 -4.44 6.04
N GLU A 226 -6.67 -3.64 6.14
CA GLU A 226 -7.90 -4.06 6.79
C GLU A 226 -8.49 -5.32 6.17
N ARG A 227 -8.57 -5.37 4.83
CA ARG A 227 -9.08 -6.54 4.11
C ARG A 227 -8.20 -7.76 4.32
N PHE A 228 -6.87 -7.58 4.28
CA PHE A 228 -5.91 -8.64 4.56
C PHE A 228 -6.11 -9.24 5.96
N LEU A 229 -6.13 -8.40 6.99
CA LEU A 229 -6.32 -8.84 8.37
C LEU A 229 -7.67 -9.54 8.56
N ALA A 230 -8.74 -9.06 7.92
CA ALA A 230 -10.04 -9.70 7.96
C ALA A 230 -10.03 -11.11 7.34
N GLN A 231 -9.24 -11.33 6.27
CA GLN A 231 -9.06 -12.66 5.68
C GLN A 231 -8.30 -13.60 6.62
N LEU A 232 -7.24 -13.13 7.27
CA LEU A 232 -6.48 -13.93 8.25
C LEU A 232 -7.33 -14.28 9.47
N GLN A 233 -8.14 -13.35 9.95
CA GLN A 233 -9.07 -13.59 11.07
C GLN A 233 -10.11 -14.67 10.73
N LYS A 234 -10.70 -14.63 9.54
CA LYS A 234 -11.65 -15.67 9.08
C LYS A 234 -11.01 -17.06 9.06
N ARG A 235 -9.72 -17.14 8.71
CA ARG A 235 -8.95 -18.39 8.67
C ARG A 235 -8.46 -18.84 10.05
N LYS A 236 -8.62 -18.04 11.10
CA LYS A 236 -8.19 -18.31 12.48
C LYS A 236 -6.67 -18.57 12.61
N ILE A 237 -5.87 -17.91 11.80
CA ILE A 237 -4.38 -18.02 11.81
C ILE A 237 -3.71 -16.74 12.32
N ALA A 238 -4.48 -15.77 12.78
CA ALA A 238 -3.98 -14.51 13.30
C ALA A 238 -4.65 -14.10 14.61
N ASP A 239 -3.83 -13.57 15.53
CA ASP A 239 -4.22 -12.90 16.76
C ASP A 239 -3.84 -11.41 16.71
N PHE A 240 -4.60 -10.57 17.41
CA PHE A 240 -4.45 -9.10 17.38
C PHE A 240 -4.34 -8.54 18.81
N TYR A 241 -3.32 -7.69 19.06
CA TYR A 241 -3.00 -7.10 20.35
C TYR A 241 -2.69 -5.61 20.26
#